data_bd67b874fb2dd2a5840637ac2c83efb8
#
_entry.id   bd67b874fb2dd2a5840637ac2c83efb8
#
_cell.length_a   1.000
_cell.length_b   1.000
_cell.length_c   1.000
_cell.angle_alpha   90.00
_cell.angle_beta   90.00
_cell.angle_gamma   90.00
#
_symmetry.space_group_name_H-M   'P 1'
#
loop_
_entity.id
_entity.type
_entity.pdbx_description
1 polymer ?
#
loop_
_entity_poly.entity_id
_entity_poly.type
_entity_poly.pdbx_seq_one_letter_code
_entity_poly.pdbx_strand_id
1 'polypeptide(L)'
;MKKIFIYYSLTGNGDYLSNYLKDKGYEIRKVTEKKKAPKKFFFRVLEGGFRAGLNLKGKLVDYNNSIEEFDEVVIGSPVWNGRFPPAINSVLAQTDLTNKKLTFLFYSGSGDNPKVLKKIYKNYKDANVVVLKEPKTHLTELSKIESL
;
A
#
# COMPACT_ATOMS: atom_id res chain seq x y z
N MET A 1 22.49 0.95 -0.63
CA MET A 1 21.13 1.52 -0.48
C MET A 1 20.24 0.44 0.14
N LYS A 2 19.75 0.68 1.36
CA LYS A 2 18.82 -0.24 2.02
C LYS A 2 17.40 0.07 1.58
N LYS A 3 16.62 -0.96 1.32
CA LYS A 3 15.26 -0.87 0.77
C LYS A 3 14.25 -1.60 1.63
N ILE A 4 13.05 -1.04 1.80
CA ILE A 4 11.96 -1.69 2.55
C ILE A 4 10.64 -1.61 1.78
N PHE A 5 9.87 -2.70 1.84
CA PHE A 5 8.50 -2.79 1.36
C PHE A 5 7.54 -2.95 2.54
N ILE A 6 6.80 -1.91 2.85
CA ILE A 6 5.76 -1.88 3.89
C ILE A 6 4.41 -2.02 3.20
N TYR A 7 3.62 -3.03 3.54
CA TYR A 7 2.38 -3.27 2.81
C TYR A 7 1.25 -3.84 3.65
N TYR A 8 0.04 -3.57 3.19
CA TYR A 8 -1.19 -4.21 3.66
C TYR A 8 -1.80 -5.01 2.52
N SER A 9 -2.25 -6.25 2.79
CA SER A 9 -2.86 -7.12 1.79
C SER A 9 -4.10 -7.80 2.35
N LEU A 10 -5.18 -7.80 1.57
CA LEU A 10 -6.42 -8.47 1.89
C LEU A 10 -6.65 -9.72 1.04
N THR A 11 -6.39 -9.61 -0.26
CA THR A 11 -6.69 -10.65 -1.26
C THR A 11 -5.45 -11.43 -1.70
N GLY A 12 -4.29 -11.13 -1.12
CA GLY A 12 -3.02 -11.79 -1.41
C GLY A 12 -2.18 -11.11 -2.50
N ASN A 13 -2.64 -10.03 -3.13
CA ASN A 13 -1.84 -9.29 -4.11
C ASN A 13 -0.56 -8.70 -3.51
N GLY A 14 -0.67 -8.10 -2.31
CA GLY A 14 0.51 -7.59 -1.59
C GLY A 14 1.45 -8.70 -1.16
N ASP A 15 0.92 -9.86 -0.74
CA ASP A 15 1.74 -11.01 -0.36
C ASP A 15 2.50 -11.58 -1.56
N TYR A 16 1.88 -11.61 -2.73
CA TYR A 16 2.54 -11.98 -3.98
C TYR A 16 3.70 -11.03 -4.32
N LEU A 17 3.44 -9.72 -4.27
CA LEU A 17 4.46 -8.70 -4.52
C LEU A 17 5.59 -8.71 -3.48
N SER A 18 5.30 -9.08 -2.23
CA SER A 18 6.32 -9.17 -1.19
C SER A 18 7.38 -10.22 -1.48
N ASN A 19 6.98 -11.36 -2.05
CA ASN A 19 7.94 -12.38 -2.48
C ASN A 19 8.83 -11.84 -3.62
N TYR A 20 8.25 -11.22 -4.63
CA TYR A 20 8.98 -10.62 -5.74
C TYR A 20 9.99 -9.55 -5.29
N LEU A 21 9.58 -8.64 -4.40
CA LEU A 21 10.44 -7.58 -3.90
C LEU A 21 11.51 -8.09 -2.91
N LYS A 22 11.19 -9.15 -2.16
CA LYS A 22 12.18 -9.82 -1.30
C LYS A 22 13.35 -10.37 -2.12
N ASP A 23 13.07 -10.99 -3.26
CA ASP A 23 14.10 -11.50 -4.17
C ASP A 23 14.95 -10.36 -4.79
N LYS A 24 14.42 -9.13 -4.80
CA LYS A 24 15.14 -7.90 -5.18
C LYS A 24 15.87 -7.20 -4.02
N GLY A 25 15.96 -7.84 -2.87
CA GLY A 25 16.69 -7.34 -1.71
C GLY A 25 15.95 -6.33 -0.83
N TYR A 26 14.62 -6.25 -0.94
CA TYR A 26 13.81 -5.46 -0.01
C TYR A 26 13.61 -6.17 1.31
N GLU A 27 13.75 -5.44 2.43
CA GLU A 27 13.15 -5.88 3.69
C GLU A 27 11.63 -5.86 3.56
N ILE A 28 10.95 -6.84 4.12
CA ILE A 28 9.51 -7.01 3.99
C ILE A 28 8.83 -6.77 5.33
N ARG A 29 7.91 -5.82 5.36
CA ARG A 29 7.13 -5.48 6.56
C ARG A 29 5.64 -5.49 6.25
N LYS A 30 4.99 -6.60 6.58
CA LYS A 30 3.54 -6.73 6.44
C LYS A 30 2.82 -6.04 7.60
N VAL A 31 1.83 -5.24 7.27
CA VAL A 31 0.99 -4.54 8.23
C VAL A 31 -0.30 -5.33 8.49
N THR A 32 -0.65 -5.48 9.75
CA THR A 32 -1.86 -6.21 10.17
C THR A 32 -2.69 -5.34 11.12
N GLU A 33 -4.00 -5.32 10.94
CA GLU A 33 -4.93 -4.65 11.85
C GLU A 33 -5.31 -5.55 13.04
N LYS A 34 -5.43 -4.96 14.24
CA LYS A 34 -5.84 -5.67 15.47
C LYS A 34 -7.27 -6.22 15.37
N LYS A 35 -8.15 -5.52 14.67
CA LYS A 35 -9.52 -5.97 14.40
C LYS A 35 -9.69 -6.09 12.90
N LYS A 36 -9.88 -7.32 12.42
CA LYS A 36 -10.33 -7.52 11.04
C LYS A 36 -11.73 -6.95 10.94
N ALA A 37 -11.96 -6.04 10.02
CA ALA A 37 -13.30 -5.58 9.74
C ALA A 37 -14.19 -6.77 9.34
N PRO A 38 -15.45 -6.81 9.75
CA PRO A 38 -16.38 -7.87 9.36
C PRO A 38 -16.41 -8.03 7.84
N LYS A 39 -16.53 -9.27 7.34
CA LYS A 39 -16.61 -9.51 5.89
C LYS A 39 -17.64 -8.62 5.18
N LYS A 40 -18.79 -8.38 5.80
CA LYS A 40 -19.81 -7.43 5.30
C LYS A 40 -19.31 -5.99 5.13
N PHE A 41 -18.38 -5.53 5.97
CA PHE A 41 -17.76 -4.21 5.83
C PHE A 41 -16.89 -4.14 4.58
N PHE A 42 -16.11 -5.18 4.31
CA PHE A 42 -15.30 -5.27 3.10
C PHE A 42 -16.14 -5.25 1.82
N PHE A 43 -17.23 -6.01 1.78
CA PHE A 43 -18.16 -5.99 0.64
C PHE A 43 -18.74 -4.59 0.42
N ARG A 44 -19.14 -3.89 1.47
CA ARG A 44 -19.64 -2.51 1.38
C ARG A 44 -18.60 -1.52 0.87
N VAL A 45 -17.35 -1.69 1.24
CA VAL A 45 -16.24 -0.85 0.75
C VAL A 45 -15.95 -1.13 -0.72
N LEU A 46 -15.97 -2.40 -1.13
CA LEU A 46 -15.78 -2.81 -2.53
C LEU A 46 -16.94 -2.38 -3.44
N GLU A 47 -18.17 -2.43 -2.95
CA GLU A 47 -19.38 -2.04 -3.69
C GLU A 47 -19.60 -0.52 -3.75
N GLY A 48 -18.68 0.28 -3.22
CA GLY A 48 -18.73 1.75 -3.36
C GLY A 48 -19.79 2.46 -2.53
N GLY A 49 -20.49 1.74 -1.63
CA GLY A 49 -21.58 2.30 -0.82
C GLY A 49 -21.15 2.99 0.47
N PHE A 50 -19.87 3.01 0.83
CA PHE A 50 -19.43 3.58 2.09
C PHE A 50 -18.89 5.01 1.93
N ARG A 51 -19.70 5.98 2.31
CA ARG A 51 -19.31 7.39 2.48
C ARG A 51 -18.41 7.62 3.71
N ALA A 52 -17.55 6.70 4.09
CA ALA A 52 -16.54 6.98 5.10
C ALA A 52 -15.47 7.88 4.50
N GLY A 53 -15.83 9.13 4.33
CA GLY A 53 -14.95 10.22 3.91
C GLY A 53 -13.86 10.56 4.91
N LEU A 54 -13.64 9.69 5.85
CA LEU A 54 -12.73 9.89 6.95
C LEU A 54 -11.45 9.11 6.66
N ASN A 55 -10.32 9.75 6.86
CA ASN A 55 -9.00 9.10 6.94
C ASN A 55 -8.96 8.24 8.20
N LEU A 56 -9.82 7.22 8.29
CA LEU A 56 -9.89 6.33 9.42
C LEU A 56 -8.55 5.63 9.58
N LYS A 57 -8.02 5.70 10.78
CA LYS A 57 -6.80 4.98 11.16
C LYS A 57 -7.19 3.67 11.84
N GLY A 58 -6.61 2.56 11.38
CA GLY A 58 -6.76 1.25 12.02
C GLY A 58 -5.75 1.11 13.17
N LYS A 59 -6.08 0.35 14.20
CA LYS A 59 -5.10 -0.06 15.21
C LYS A 59 -4.26 -1.18 14.63
N LEU A 60 -2.94 -0.96 14.52
CA LEU A 60 -2.00 -1.94 13.98
C LEU A 60 -1.54 -2.93 15.07
N VAL A 61 -1.22 -4.15 14.66
CA VAL A 61 -0.57 -5.15 15.52
C VAL A 61 0.92 -4.95 15.42
N ASP A 62 1.57 -4.66 16.54
CA ASP A 62 3.05 -4.64 16.71
C ASP A 62 3.81 -4.01 15.52
N TYR A 63 3.28 -2.89 14.99
CA TYR A 63 3.89 -2.23 13.86
C TYR A 63 5.16 -1.50 14.28
N ASN A 64 6.29 -1.93 13.73
CA ASN A 64 7.54 -1.20 13.86
C ASN A 64 7.57 -0.10 12.79
N ASN A 65 7.54 1.16 13.22
CA ASN A 65 7.56 2.35 12.35
C ASN A 65 8.99 2.91 12.13
N SER A 66 10.01 2.31 12.74
CA SER A 66 11.40 2.72 12.54
C SER A 66 11.87 2.33 11.14
N ILE A 67 12.30 3.33 10.37
CA ILE A 67 12.80 3.18 9.01
C ILE A 67 14.05 4.03 8.74
N GLU A 68 14.72 4.50 9.76
CA GLU A 68 15.85 5.44 9.66
C GLU A 68 16.98 4.88 8.79
N GLU A 69 17.20 3.56 8.87
CA GLU A 69 18.26 2.87 8.14
C GLU A 69 17.98 2.63 6.64
N PHE A 70 16.74 2.88 6.18
CA PHE A 70 16.36 2.65 4.78
C PHE A 70 16.41 3.93 3.97
N ASP A 71 16.97 3.83 2.79
CA ASP A 71 17.04 4.93 1.81
C ASP A 71 15.80 4.95 0.91
N GLU A 72 15.30 3.75 0.56
CA GLU A 72 14.14 3.56 -0.32
C GLU A 72 13.00 2.86 0.41
N VAL A 73 11.83 3.46 0.34
CA VAL A 73 10.59 2.97 0.97
C VAL A 73 9.52 2.77 -0.08
N VAL A 74 9.01 1.55 -0.19
CA VAL A 74 7.84 1.23 -1.01
C VAL A 74 6.65 0.96 -0.11
N ILE A 75 5.56 1.68 -0.31
CA ILE A 75 4.29 1.50 0.41
C ILE A 75 3.30 0.75 -0.48
N GLY A 76 3.03 -0.51 -0.16
CA GLY A 76 2.07 -1.36 -0.86
C GLY A 76 0.67 -1.27 -0.30
N SER A 77 -0.31 -0.96 -1.14
CA SER A 77 -1.69 -0.77 -0.69
C SER A 77 -2.73 -1.25 -1.70
N PRO A 78 -3.76 -1.99 -1.27
CA PRO A 78 -4.96 -2.08 -2.07
C PRO A 78 -5.63 -0.70 -2.11
N VAL A 79 -6.42 -0.46 -3.14
CA VAL A 79 -7.23 0.77 -3.26
C VAL A 79 -8.70 0.41 -3.16
N TRP A 80 -9.38 1.01 -2.18
CA TRP A 80 -10.79 0.80 -1.95
C TRP A 80 -11.58 2.05 -2.29
N ASN A 81 -12.28 2.02 -3.42
CA ASN A 81 -13.04 3.18 -3.90
C ASN A 81 -12.24 4.49 -3.93
N GLY A 82 -11.01 4.43 -4.44
CA GLY A 82 -10.12 5.59 -4.52
C GLY A 82 -9.52 6.05 -3.19
N ARG A 83 -9.45 5.18 -2.18
CA ARG A 83 -8.95 5.49 -0.83
C ARG A 83 -8.01 4.42 -0.31
N PHE A 84 -7.18 4.81 0.67
CA PHE A 84 -6.38 3.86 1.42
C PHE A 84 -7.21 3.10 2.44
N PRO A 85 -6.89 1.82 2.69
CA PRO A 85 -7.39 1.12 3.87
C PRO A 85 -6.90 1.79 5.16
N PRO A 86 -7.66 1.65 6.26
CA PRO A 86 -7.29 2.22 7.56
C PRO A 86 -5.87 1.86 8.03
N ALA A 87 -5.42 0.63 7.75
CA ALA A 87 -4.06 0.19 8.05
C ALA A 87 -3.00 1.09 7.40
N ILE A 88 -3.15 1.40 6.11
CA ILE A 88 -2.19 2.25 5.39
C ILE A 88 -2.28 3.70 5.86
N ASN A 89 -3.47 4.22 6.17
CA ASN A 89 -3.58 5.53 6.79
C ASN A 89 -2.81 5.62 8.13
N SER A 90 -2.79 4.53 8.90
CA SER A 90 -2.03 4.45 10.15
C SER A 90 -0.52 4.38 9.89
N VAL A 91 -0.07 3.61 8.91
CA VAL A 91 1.33 3.57 8.48
C VAL A 91 1.82 4.97 8.13
N LEU A 92 1.10 5.67 7.25
CA LEU A 92 1.46 7.02 6.81
C LEU A 92 1.46 8.06 7.93
N ALA A 93 0.67 7.83 8.98
CA ALA A 93 0.62 8.73 10.14
C ALA A 93 1.70 8.46 11.19
N GLN A 94 2.25 7.24 11.22
CA GLN A 94 3.18 6.79 12.26
C GLN A 94 4.63 6.69 11.77
N THR A 95 4.85 6.70 10.44
CA THR A 95 6.15 6.50 9.83
C THR A 95 6.68 7.82 9.28
N ASP A 96 7.88 8.20 9.67
CA ASP A 96 8.54 9.38 9.11
C ASP A 96 9.15 9.03 7.73
N LEU A 97 8.52 9.53 6.68
CA LEU A 97 8.91 9.32 5.29
C LEU A 97 9.80 10.46 4.74
N THR A 98 10.21 11.39 5.60
CA THR A 98 11.03 12.54 5.21
C THR A 98 12.37 12.07 4.64
N ASN A 99 12.80 12.68 3.55
CA ASN A 99 14.07 12.38 2.87
C ASN A 99 14.24 10.93 2.38
N LYS A 100 13.15 10.20 2.21
CA LYS A 100 13.17 8.85 1.64
C LYS A 100 12.81 8.86 0.16
N LYS A 101 13.50 8.02 -0.63
CA LYS A 101 13.02 7.71 -1.99
C LYS A 101 11.73 6.91 -1.86
N LEU A 102 10.60 7.55 -2.09
CA LEU A 102 9.27 6.99 -1.80
C LEU A 102 8.59 6.50 -3.08
N THR A 103 8.09 5.27 -3.05
CA THR A 103 7.22 4.72 -4.08
C THR A 103 5.93 4.21 -3.45
N PHE A 104 4.79 4.61 -4.02
CA PHE A 104 3.50 3.99 -3.74
C PHE A 104 3.19 2.91 -4.77
N LEU A 105 2.95 1.70 -4.30
CA LEU A 105 2.64 0.55 -5.13
C LEU A 105 1.19 0.13 -4.86
N PHE A 106 0.29 0.52 -5.75
CA PHE A 106 -1.12 0.22 -5.63
C PHE A 106 -1.50 -1.04 -6.40
N TYR A 107 -2.41 -1.81 -5.85
CA TYR A 107 -3.00 -2.95 -6.51
C TYR A 107 -4.52 -2.92 -6.37
N SER A 108 -5.21 -2.97 -7.50
CA SER A 108 -6.67 -2.88 -7.58
C SER A 108 -7.23 -3.70 -8.73
N GLY A 109 -8.52 -3.98 -8.68
CA GLY A 109 -9.20 -4.70 -9.76
C GLY A 109 -9.30 -3.91 -11.07
N SER A 110 -9.38 -2.58 -11.02
CA SER A 110 -9.47 -1.73 -12.21
C SER A 110 -8.12 -1.42 -12.86
N GLY A 111 -7.03 -1.43 -12.07
CA GLY A 111 -5.71 -0.97 -12.55
C GLY A 111 -5.62 0.55 -12.79
N ASP A 112 -6.66 1.30 -12.41
CA ASP A 112 -6.72 2.76 -12.50
C ASP A 112 -7.36 3.34 -11.25
N ASN A 113 -6.77 4.42 -10.70
CA ASN A 113 -7.21 5.01 -9.44
C ASN A 113 -6.93 6.53 -9.37
N PRO A 114 -7.57 7.35 -10.21
CA PRO A 114 -7.25 8.78 -10.31
C PRO A 114 -7.47 9.55 -9.00
N LYS A 115 -8.43 9.14 -8.17
CA LYS A 115 -8.69 9.80 -6.87
C LYS A 115 -7.55 9.61 -5.89
N VAL A 116 -6.98 8.40 -5.80
CA VAL A 116 -5.85 8.14 -4.91
C VAL A 116 -4.58 8.79 -5.42
N LEU A 117 -4.35 8.80 -6.73
CA LEU A 117 -3.23 9.50 -7.37
C LEU A 117 -3.24 10.99 -7.02
N LYS A 118 -4.38 11.66 -7.18
CA LYS A 118 -4.53 13.07 -6.82
C LYS A 118 -4.20 13.34 -5.35
N LYS A 119 -4.59 12.45 -4.44
CA LYS A 119 -4.27 12.55 -3.00
C LYS A 119 -2.77 12.41 -2.74
N ILE A 120 -2.11 11.45 -3.42
CA ILE A 120 -0.67 11.23 -3.28
C ILE A 120 0.10 12.46 -3.77
N TYR A 121 -0.11 12.92 -4.98
CA TYR A 121 0.61 14.05 -5.54
C TYR A 121 0.39 15.37 -4.77
N LYS A 122 -0.73 15.49 -4.04
CA LYS A 122 -0.94 16.61 -3.13
C LYS A 122 -0.02 16.58 -1.91
N ASN A 123 0.20 15.39 -1.31
CA ASN A 123 0.88 15.23 -0.04
C ASN A 123 2.34 14.75 -0.19
N TYR A 124 2.66 14.07 -1.29
CA TYR A 124 3.97 13.45 -1.57
C TYR A 124 4.35 13.72 -3.03
N LYS A 125 4.71 14.98 -3.32
CA LYS A 125 4.93 15.48 -4.70
C LYS A 125 6.00 14.72 -5.47
N ASP A 126 7.06 14.29 -4.76
CA ASP A 126 8.22 13.62 -5.35
C ASP A 126 8.14 12.09 -5.28
N ALA A 127 7.02 11.55 -4.80
CA ALA A 127 6.85 10.11 -4.74
C ALA A 127 6.58 9.51 -6.12
N ASN A 128 7.23 8.40 -6.40
CA ASN A 128 6.87 7.56 -7.54
C ASN A 128 5.56 6.82 -7.23
N VAL A 129 4.73 6.61 -8.26
CA VAL A 129 3.46 5.87 -8.10
C VAL A 129 3.32 4.85 -9.20
N VAL A 130 3.13 3.60 -8.81
CA VAL A 130 2.86 2.49 -9.73
C VAL A 130 1.52 1.87 -9.38
N VAL A 131 0.66 1.69 -10.38
CA VAL A 131 -0.64 1.04 -10.22
C VAL A 131 -0.65 -0.28 -10.98
N LEU A 132 -0.93 -1.36 -10.26
CA LEU A 132 -0.99 -2.71 -10.79
C LEU A 132 -2.43 -3.23 -10.77
N LYS A 133 -2.81 -3.91 -11.84
CA LYS A 133 -4.10 -4.60 -11.92
C LYS A 133 -3.93 -6.04 -11.42
N GLU A 134 -4.38 -6.31 -10.19
CA GLU A 134 -4.39 -7.65 -9.59
C GLU A 134 -3.13 -8.49 -9.94
N PRO A 135 -1.94 -8.07 -9.51
CA PRO A 135 -0.66 -8.64 -10.00
C PRO A 135 -0.51 -10.14 -9.73
N LYS A 136 -1.26 -10.69 -8.79
CA LYS A 136 -1.30 -12.14 -8.52
C LYS A 136 -1.92 -12.93 -9.68
N THR A 137 -2.87 -12.34 -10.39
CA THR A 137 -3.58 -12.93 -11.53
C THR A 137 -3.06 -12.47 -12.89
N HIS A 138 -2.52 -11.24 -12.95
CA HIS A 138 -1.98 -10.63 -14.16
C HIS A 138 -0.46 -10.48 -14.04
N LEU A 139 0.27 -11.56 -14.33
CA LEU A 139 1.72 -11.64 -14.10
C LEU A 139 2.52 -10.60 -14.92
N THR A 140 2.01 -10.19 -16.08
CA THR A 140 2.61 -9.13 -16.91
C THR A 140 2.69 -7.77 -16.21
N GLU A 141 1.89 -7.55 -15.17
CA GLU A 141 1.95 -6.33 -14.38
C GLU A 141 3.29 -6.14 -13.64
N LEU A 142 4.04 -7.22 -13.40
CA LEU A 142 5.36 -7.15 -12.76
C LEU A 142 6.38 -6.35 -13.57
N SER A 143 6.23 -6.29 -14.90
CA SER A 143 7.11 -5.45 -15.74
C SER A 143 7.12 -3.98 -15.35
N LYS A 144 6.02 -3.49 -14.77
CA LYS A 144 5.92 -2.09 -14.29
C LYS A 144 6.79 -1.78 -13.07
N ILE A 145 7.31 -2.81 -12.40
CA ILE A 145 8.14 -2.69 -11.18
C ILE A 145 9.51 -3.35 -11.34
N GLU A 146 9.92 -3.64 -12.54
CA GLU A 146 11.26 -4.20 -12.80
C GLU A 146 12.39 -3.28 -12.38
N SER A 147 12.18 -1.98 -12.42
CA SER A 147 13.17 -0.94 -12.05
C SER A 147 13.25 -0.64 -10.55
N LEU A 148 12.38 -1.24 -9.71
CA LEU A 148 12.43 -1.12 -8.26
C LEU A 148 13.55 -1.93 -7.62
#